data_99210e43f8b8d83f62ae076f8eb76837
#
_entry.id   99210e43f8b8d83f62ae076f8eb76837
#
_cell.length_a   1.000
_cell.length_b   1.000
_cell.length_c   1.000
_cell.angle_alpha   90.00
_cell.angle_beta   90.00
_cell.angle_gamma   90.00
#
_symmetry.space_group_name_H-M   'P 1'
#
loop_
_entity.id
_entity.type
_entity.pdbx_description
1 polymer ?
#
loop_
_entity_poly.entity_id
_entity_poly.type
_entity_poly.pdbx_seq_one_letter_code
_entity_poly.pdbx_strand_id
1 'polypeptide(L)'
;LREANRLAARGHLAAGEAFAAGRSEFEIHLTYLSAVGQTDAQLPYANIVALNEHAATLHYDASEAAVPAVSRSFLLDAGAECAGYAADITRTGSAPTETAFGALVALLDEAQQALIETIRPGVEYLDLHEQMHRQIAGILAATGLVDMAPDAMTDAGITSAFFPHGLGHHLGLQVHDVAGKVAGPDGPELAQPAEHPFLRNLRPVEAGNVFTVEPGIYFIPQLLEPLRGEPAGRAVNWSAVEELLPCGGVRIEDDVAVTATGTENLTRAAFAELAA
;
A
#
# COMPACT_ATOMS: atom_id res chain seq x y z
N LEU A 1 -13.43 -8.27 -11.71
CA LEU A 1 -12.74 -7.63 -10.60
C LEU A 1 -13.29 -8.06 -9.23
N ARG A 2 -14.62 -8.02 -8.94
CA ARG A 2 -15.17 -8.45 -7.64
C ARG A 2 -14.78 -9.89 -7.28
N GLU A 3 -14.88 -10.84 -8.24
CA GLU A 3 -14.50 -12.22 -8.00
C GLU A 3 -12.98 -12.38 -7.80
N ALA A 4 -12.15 -11.64 -8.55
CA ALA A 4 -10.71 -11.62 -8.34
C ALA A 4 -10.36 -11.13 -6.93
N ASN A 5 -11.01 -10.05 -6.47
CA ASN A 5 -10.86 -9.54 -5.10
C ASN A 5 -11.31 -10.58 -4.05
N ARG A 6 -12.41 -11.31 -4.29
CA ARG A 6 -12.87 -12.36 -3.38
C ARG A 6 -11.90 -13.52 -3.27
N LEU A 7 -11.30 -13.93 -4.40
CA LEU A 7 -10.24 -14.94 -4.41
C LEU A 7 -9.02 -14.46 -3.64
N ALA A 8 -8.52 -13.25 -3.94
CA ALA A 8 -7.37 -12.67 -3.26
C ALA A 8 -7.61 -12.50 -1.75
N ALA A 9 -8.79 -12.00 -1.33
CA ALA A 9 -9.13 -11.83 0.08
C ALA A 9 -9.08 -13.15 0.87
N ARG A 10 -9.51 -14.29 0.27
CA ARG A 10 -9.32 -15.61 0.90
C ARG A 10 -7.86 -15.95 1.11
N GLY A 11 -7.01 -15.64 0.12
CA GLY A 11 -5.57 -15.82 0.22
C GLY A 11 -4.96 -14.99 1.35
N HIS A 12 -5.36 -13.72 1.46
CA HIS A 12 -4.90 -12.81 2.52
C HIS A 12 -5.29 -13.28 3.91
N LEU A 13 -6.52 -13.77 4.11
CA LEU A 13 -6.96 -14.32 5.40
C LEU A 13 -6.13 -15.53 5.79
N ALA A 14 -5.94 -16.49 4.87
CA ALA A 14 -5.13 -17.67 5.13
C ALA A 14 -3.65 -17.34 5.41
N ALA A 15 -3.10 -16.38 4.67
CA ALA A 15 -1.73 -15.89 4.89
C ALA A 15 -1.57 -15.19 6.24
N GLY A 16 -2.55 -14.42 6.68
CA GLY A 16 -2.57 -13.80 8.01
C GLY A 16 -2.59 -14.82 9.14
N GLU A 17 -3.34 -15.91 8.99
CA GLU A 17 -3.34 -17.05 9.93
C GLU A 17 -1.98 -17.76 9.95
N ALA A 18 -1.34 -17.93 8.77
CA ALA A 18 -0.01 -18.52 8.67
C ALA A 18 1.05 -17.64 9.36
N PHE A 19 1.00 -16.30 9.18
CA PHE A 19 1.86 -15.37 9.93
C PHE A 19 1.66 -15.50 11.44
N ALA A 20 0.41 -15.51 11.91
CA ALA A 20 0.09 -15.67 13.33
C ALA A 20 0.58 -17.03 13.91
N ALA A 21 0.67 -18.06 13.04
CA ALA A 21 1.25 -19.35 13.38
C ALA A 21 2.79 -19.39 13.31
N GLY A 22 3.45 -18.26 13.01
CA GLY A 22 4.91 -18.14 12.95
C GLY A 22 5.56 -18.85 11.76
N ARG A 23 4.90 -18.82 10.60
CA ARG A 23 5.42 -19.41 9.37
C ARG A 23 6.44 -18.50 8.69
N SER A 24 7.30 -19.10 7.85
CA SER A 24 8.25 -18.39 7.00
C SER A 24 7.52 -17.70 5.82
N GLU A 25 8.17 -16.75 5.15
CA GLU A 25 7.65 -16.08 3.95
C GLU A 25 7.25 -17.10 2.88
N PHE A 26 8.10 -18.10 2.63
CA PHE A 26 7.82 -19.16 1.67
C PHE A 26 6.60 -20.00 2.06
N GLU A 27 6.44 -20.40 3.33
CA GLU A 27 5.27 -21.15 3.80
C GLU A 27 3.99 -20.31 3.72
N ILE A 28 4.07 -19.00 4.01
CA ILE A 28 2.96 -18.06 3.87
C ILE A 28 2.56 -17.93 2.40
N HIS A 29 3.53 -17.80 1.48
CA HIS A 29 3.29 -17.78 0.05
C HIS A 29 2.55 -19.04 -0.44
N LEU A 30 3.02 -20.23 -0.07
CA LEU A 30 2.35 -21.48 -0.41
C LEU A 30 0.94 -21.57 0.16
N THR A 31 0.72 -21.04 1.36
CA THR A 31 -0.61 -20.98 1.98
C THR A 31 -1.53 -20.06 1.19
N TYR A 32 -1.05 -18.91 0.75
CA TYR A 32 -1.78 -17.99 -0.13
C TYR A 32 -2.20 -18.70 -1.43
N LEU A 33 -1.24 -19.28 -2.16
CA LEU A 33 -1.51 -20.01 -3.43
C LEU A 33 -2.57 -21.09 -3.26
N SER A 34 -2.46 -21.89 -2.18
CA SER A 34 -3.42 -22.93 -1.87
C SER A 34 -4.83 -22.39 -1.63
N ALA A 35 -4.94 -21.25 -0.91
CA ALA A 35 -6.23 -20.64 -0.56
C ALA A 35 -6.91 -19.99 -1.77
N VAL A 36 -6.14 -19.33 -2.65
CA VAL A 36 -6.70 -18.76 -3.90
C VAL A 36 -6.99 -19.83 -4.97
N GLY A 37 -6.30 -20.98 -4.88
CA GLY A 37 -6.41 -22.08 -5.85
C GLY A 37 -5.72 -21.77 -7.18
N GLN A 38 -4.67 -20.97 -7.16
CA GLN A 38 -3.87 -20.57 -8.33
C GLN A 38 -2.39 -20.92 -8.09
N THR A 39 -1.68 -21.22 -9.16
CA THR A 39 -0.23 -21.38 -9.16
C THR A 39 0.44 -20.02 -9.44
N ASP A 40 1.73 -19.87 -9.15
CA ASP A 40 2.49 -18.65 -9.45
C ASP A 40 2.30 -18.15 -10.89
N ALA A 41 2.24 -19.07 -11.86
CA ALA A 41 2.06 -18.73 -13.26
C ALA A 41 0.63 -18.25 -13.64
N GLN A 42 -0.31 -18.38 -12.74
CA GLN A 42 -1.71 -17.94 -12.90
C GLN A 42 -2.00 -16.65 -12.13
N LEU A 43 -1.10 -16.24 -11.24
CA LEU A 43 -1.25 -14.98 -10.55
C LEU A 43 -1.06 -13.80 -11.52
N PRO A 44 -1.73 -12.66 -11.26
CA PRO A 44 -1.59 -11.47 -12.10
C PRO A 44 -0.19 -10.83 -11.99
N TYR A 45 0.49 -11.06 -10.88
CA TYR A 45 1.87 -10.63 -10.60
C TYR A 45 2.50 -11.53 -9.53
N ALA A 46 3.83 -11.43 -9.37
CA ALA A 46 4.54 -12.15 -8.32
C ALA A 46 4.21 -11.56 -6.93
N ASN A 47 3.73 -12.40 -6.01
CA ASN A 47 3.40 -11.95 -4.67
C ASN A 47 4.62 -11.41 -3.93
N ILE A 48 4.44 -10.35 -3.17
CA ILE A 48 5.39 -9.85 -2.18
C ILE A 48 4.95 -10.36 -0.81
N VAL A 49 5.74 -11.25 -0.23
CA VAL A 49 5.54 -11.76 1.14
C VAL A 49 6.74 -11.35 1.96
N ALA A 50 6.60 -10.32 2.76
CA ALA A 50 7.71 -9.73 3.49
C ALA A 50 7.47 -9.76 5.00
N LEU A 51 8.38 -10.37 5.72
CA LEU A 51 8.42 -10.34 7.18
C LEU A 51 9.44 -9.31 7.67
N ASN A 52 9.09 -8.59 8.71
CA ASN A 52 10.00 -7.69 9.40
C ASN A 52 10.57 -6.58 8.47
N GLU A 53 11.89 -6.37 8.53
CA GLU A 53 12.63 -5.38 7.72
C GLU A 53 12.53 -5.61 6.22
N HIS A 54 12.16 -6.80 5.74
CA HIS A 54 11.96 -7.08 4.32
C HIS A 54 10.84 -6.21 3.73
N ALA A 55 9.85 -5.81 4.56
CA ALA A 55 8.80 -4.89 4.15
C ALA A 55 9.29 -3.47 3.79
N ALA A 56 10.54 -3.12 4.09
CA ALA A 56 11.19 -1.89 3.63
C ALA A 56 11.66 -1.98 2.15
N THR A 57 11.64 -3.17 1.54
CA THR A 57 11.96 -3.38 0.12
C THR A 57 10.66 -3.41 -0.68
N LEU A 58 10.36 -2.33 -1.41
CA LEU A 58 9.04 -2.13 -2.05
C LEU A 58 8.64 -3.25 -3.02
N HIS A 59 9.61 -3.85 -3.72
CA HIS A 59 9.41 -5.00 -4.62
C HIS A 59 10.25 -6.18 -4.14
N TYR A 60 9.99 -6.63 -2.91
CA TYR A 60 10.70 -7.78 -2.33
C TYR A 60 10.24 -9.08 -3.00
N ASP A 61 11.17 -9.84 -3.55
CA ASP A 61 10.90 -11.02 -4.38
C ASP A 61 11.57 -12.32 -3.88
N ALA A 62 12.24 -12.26 -2.70
CA ALA A 62 13.07 -13.38 -2.26
C ALA A 62 12.28 -14.53 -1.62
N SER A 63 11.22 -14.29 -0.84
CA SER A 63 10.42 -15.31 -0.13
C SER A 63 11.28 -16.32 0.66
N GLU A 64 11.86 -15.89 1.79
CA GLU A 64 12.76 -16.73 2.58
C GLU A 64 12.07 -17.97 3.17
N ALA A 65 12.75 -19.12 3.07
CA ALA A 65 12.26 -20.38 3.64
C ALA A 65 12.53 -20.51 5.15
N ALA A 66 13.46 -19.73 5.68
CA ALA A 66 13.78 -19.74 7.10
C ALA A 66 12.77 -18.90 7.89
N VAL A 67 12.28 -19.46 9.00
CA VAL A 67 11.47 -18.69 9.95
C VAL A 67 12.37 -17.68 10.67
N PRO A 68 12.00 -16.37 10.72
CA PRO A 68 12.78 -15.39 11.45
C PRO A 68 12.78 -15.70 12.96
N ALA A 69 13.87 -15.36 13.66
CA ALA A 69 13.97 -15.57 15.11
C ALA A 69 12.88 -14.82 15.90
N VAL A 70 12.41 -13.69 15.37
CA VAL A 70 11.29 -12.89 15.89
C VAL A 70 10.43 -12.44 14.72
N SER A 71 9.16 -12.79 14.72
CA SER A 71 8.18 -12.26 13.75
C SER A 71 7.53 -11.01 14.34
N ARG A 72 7.83 -9.83 13.78
CA ARG A 72 7.37 -8.52 14.25
C ARG A 72 6.23 -8.00 13.40
N SER A 73 6.40 -8.07 12.10
CA SER A 73 5.50 -7.52 11.09
C SER A 73 5.39 -8.45 9.91
N PHE A 74 4.33 -8.26 9.16
CA PHE A 74 4.01 -9.03 7.97
C PHE A 74 3.37 -8.08 6.94
N LEU A 75 3.95 -7.98 5.77
CA LEU A 75 3.36 -7.29 4.63
C LEU A 75 3.14 -8.33 3.53
N LEU A 76 1.90 -8.42 3.08
CA LEU A 76 1.50 -9.22 1.93
C LEU A 76 0.90 -8.30 0.87
N ASP A 77 1.56 -8.24 -0.28
CA ASP A 77 1.05 -7.65 -1.50
C ASP A 77 0.84 -8.78 -2.51
N ALA A 78 -0.43 -9.12 -2.72
CA ALA A 78 -0.78 -10.32 -3.45
C ALA A 78 -2.17 -10.20 -4.09
N GLY A 79 -2.24 -10.55 -5.36
CA GLY A 79 -3.45 -10.55 -6.15
C GLY A 79 -3.91 -11.93 -6.59
N ALA A 80 -5.09 -11.97 -7.21
CA ALA A 80 -5.61 -13.14 -7.91
C ALA A 80 -6.20 -12.73 -9.25
N GLU A 81 -6.29 -13.66 -10.18
CA GLU A 81 -6.91 -13.46 -11.48
C GLU A 81 -8.29 -14.11 -11.53
N CYS A 82 -9.24 -13.47 -12.18
CA CYS A 82 -10.50 -14.11 -12.59
C CYS A 82 -10.90 -13.65 -13.99
N ALA A 83 -11.00 -14.59 -14.94
CA ALA A 83 -11.38 -14.34 -16.33
C ALA A 83 -10.55 -13.23 -17.01
N GLY A 84 -9.25 -13.19 -16.75
CA GLY A 84 -8.30 -12.21 -17.29
C GLY A 84 -8.23 -10.89 -16.50
N TYR A 85 -9.04 -10.69 -15.47
CA TYR A 85 -9.03 -9.49 -14.64
C TYR A 85 -8.25 -9.71 -13.35
N ALA A 86 -7.38 -8.77 -13.02
CA ALA A 86 -6.54 -8.79 -11.83
C ALA A 86 -7.22 -8.14 -10.62
N ALA A 87 -6.95 -8.66 -9.42
CA ALA A 87 -7.03 -7.93 -8.17
C ALA A 87 -5.62 -7.56 -7.70
N ASP A 88 -5.50 -6.48 -6.96
CA ASP A 88 -4.26 -5.99 -6.36
C ASP A 88 -4.53 -5.55 -4.92
N ILE A 89 -4.01 -6.28 -3.96
CA ILE A 89 -4.32 -6.07 -2.54
C ILE A 89 -3.05 -6.13 -1.71
N THR A 90 -2.83 -5.10 -0.89
CA THR A 90 -1.82 -5.16 0.17
C THR A 90 -2.44 -5.09 1.55
N ARG A 91 -1.97 -5.93 2.45
CA ARG A 91 -2.27 -5.89 3.88
C ARG A 91 -1.00 -6.00 4.71
N THR A 92 -0.96 -5.19 5.77
CA THR A 92 0.11 -5.26 6.77
C THR A 92 -0.46 -5.71 8.10
N GLY A 93 0.20 -6.72 8.69
CA GLY A 93 -0.07 -7.21 10.03
C GLY A 93 1.06 -6.87 11.00
N SER A 94 0.73 -6.82 12.29
CA SER A 94 1.67 -6.56 13.38
C SER A 94 1.58 -7.67 14.42
N ALA A 95 2.74 -8.11 14.93
CA ALA A 95 2.74 -8.96 16.11
C ALA A 95 2.16 -8.19 17.32
N PRO A 96 1.48 -8.86 18.27
CA PRO A 96 0.86 -8.20 19.43
C PRO A 96 1.83 -7.40 20.31
N THR A 97 3.12 -7.73 20.27
CA THR A 97 4.17 -7.04 21.01
C THR A 97 4.61 -5.72 20.39
N GLU A 98 4.38 -5.54 19.09
CA GLU A 98 4.78 -4.37 18.31
C GLU A 98 3.67 -3.31 18.33
N THR A 99 3.32 -2.80 19.51
CA THR A 99 2.15 -1.93 19.70
C THR A 99 2.25 -0.59 18.96
N ALA A 100 3.42 0.02 18.90
CA ALA A 100 3.64 1.26 18.16
C ALA A 100 3.48 1.04 16.65
N PHE A 101 4.00 -0.06 16.12
CA PHE A 101 3.83 -0.43 14.72
C PHE A 101 2.37 -0.77 14.39
N GLY A 102 1.69 -1.53 15.27
CA GLY A 102 0.27 -1.83 15.12
C GLY A 102 -0.62 -0.58 15.11
N ALA A 103 -0.29 0.43 15.93
CA ALA A 103 -0.98 1.72 15.90
C ALA A 103 -0.76 2.46 14.57
N LEU A 104 0.46 2.39 14.00
CA LEU A 104 0.76 2.98 12.70
C LEU A 104 -0.04 2.31 11.58
N VAL A 105 -0.16 0.97 11.61
CA VAL A 105 -1.00 0.21 10.66
C VAL A 105 -2.46 0.67 10.74
N ALA A 106 -3.02 0.78 11.95
CA ALA A 106 -4.41 1.20 12.13
C ALA A 106 -4.66 2.64 11.63
N LEU A 107 -3.76 3.57 11.95
CA LEU A 107 -3.88 4.97 11.50
C LEU A 107 -3.79 5.10 9.99
N LEU A 108 -2.92 4.33 9.33
CA LEU A 108 -2.82 4.36 7.87
C LEU A 108 -4.05 3.72 7.21
N ASP A 109 -4.61 2.66 7.79
CA ASP A 109 -5.85 2.04 7.33
C ASP A 109 -7.03 3.01 7.42
N GLU A 110 -7.18 3.72 8.53
CA GLU A 110 -8.19 4.76 8.70
C GLU A 110 -8.02 5.90 7.70
N ALA A 111 -6.79 6.37 7.49
CA ALA A 111 -6.48 7.43 6.54
C ALA A 111 -6.79 7.01 5.08
N GLN A 112 -6.44 5.78 4.69
CA GLN A 112 -6.77 5.24 3.37
C GLN A 112 -8.28 5.21 3.14
N GLN A 113 -9.06 4.70 4.10
CA GLN A 113 -10.51 4.63 4.00
C GLN A 113 -11.14 6.04 3.93
N ALA A 114 -10.67 6.96 4.78
CA ALA A 114 -11.14 8.35 4.77
C ALA A 114 -10.85 9.04 3.42
N LEU A 115 -9.69 8.76 2.79
CA LEU A 115 -9.39 9.25 1.45
C LEU A 115 -10.34 8.67 0.41
N ILE A 116 -10.56 7.35 0.42
CA ILE A 116 -11.45 6.66 -0.53
C ILE A 116 -12.87 7.27 -0.49
N GLU A 117 -13.37 7.64 0.68
CA GLU A 117 -14.66 8.30 0.84
C GLU A 117 -14.75 9.67 0.16
N THR A 118 -13.64 10.32 -0.13
CA THR A 118 -13.61 11.61 -0.84
C THR A 118 -13.63 11.48 -2.36
N ILE A 119 -13.33 10.30 -2.89
CA ILE A 119 -13.19 10.06 -4.34
C ILE A 119 -14.55 10.21 -5.03
N ARG A 120 -14.60 11.07 -6.06
CA ARG A 120 -15.79 11.34 -6.90
C ARG A 120 -15.35 11.58 -8.34
N PRO A 121 -16.21 11.35 -9.33
CA PRO A 121 -15.93 11.80 -10.68
C PRO A 121 -15.59 13.30 -10.74
N GLY A 122 -14.54 13.65 -11.46
CA GLY A 122 -14.03 15.00 -11.64
C GLY A 122 -12.93 15.43 -10.64
N VAL A 123 -12.61 14.61 -9.64
CA VAL A 123 -11.46 14.86 -8.76
C VAL A 123 -10.17 14.56 -9.52
N GLU A 124 -9.17 15.42 -9.43
CA GLU A 124 -7.84 15.14 -9.97
C GLU A 124 -7.14 14.10 -9.11
N TYR A 125 -6.56 13.06 -9.75
CA TYR A 125 -5.88 12.01 -8.96
C TYR A 125 -4.63 12.53 -8.25
N LEU A 126 -4.00 13.56 -8.80
CA LEU A 126 -2.89 14.27 -8.14
C LEU A 126 -3.34 14.88 -6.80
N ASP A 127 -4.53 15.49 -6.75
CA ASP A 127 -5.06 16.09 -5.51
C ASP A 127 -5.26 15.01 -4.42
N LEU A 128 -5.69 13.80 -4.81
CA LEU A 128 -5.80 12.67 -3.89
C LEU A 128 -4.43 12.22 -3.35
N HIS A 129 -3.43 12.18 -4.22
CA HIS A 129 -2.06 11.85 -3.82
C HIS A 129 -1.49 12.87 -2.82
N GLU A 130 -1.63 14.16 -3.11
CA GLU A 130 -1.21 15.23 -2.21
C GLU A 130 -2.01 15.21 -0.89
N GLN A 131 -3.32 14.91 -0.95
CA GLN A 131 -4.13 14.75 0.26
C GLN A 131 -3.61 13.60 1.13
N MET A 132 -3.18 12.48 0.53
CA MET A 132 -2.58 11.38 1.27
C MET A 132 -1.26 11.78 1.92
N HIS A 133 -0.41 12.57 1.24
CA HIS A 133 0.81 13.12 1.87
C HIS A 133 0.48 13.96 3.12
N ARG A 134 -0.57 14.80 3.07
CA ARG A 134 -1.02 15.58 4.25
C ARG A 134 -1.55 14.68 5.38
N GLN A 135 -2.28 13.60 5.05
CA GLN A 135 -2.74 12.63 6.05
C GLN A 135 -1.57 11.86 6.67
N ILE A 136 -0.60 11.42 5.88
CA ILE A 136 0.63 10.79 6.37
C ILE A 136 1.41 11.75 7.27
N ALA A 137 1.53 13.03 6.92
CA ALA A 137 2.15 14.04 7.79
C ALA A 137 1.42 14.14 9.13
N GLY A 138 0.08 14.09 9.13
CA GLY A 138 -0.72 14.02 10.35
C GLY A 138 -0.43 12.77 11.20
N ILE A 139 -0.27 11.61 10.56
CA ILE A 139 0.10 10.36 11.24
C ILE A 139 1.49 10.45 11.85
N LEU A 140 2.48 10.94 11.10
CA LEU A 140 3.86 11.11 11.58
C LEU A 140 3.95 12.06 12.78
N ALA A 141 3.13 13.15 12.79
CA ALA A 141 3.04 14.04 13.93
C ALA A 141 2.35 13.38 15.13
N ALA A 142 1.20 12.74 14.91
CA ALA A 142 0.41 12.12 15.98
C ALA A 142 1.15 10.96 16.67
N THR A 143 1.99 10.23 15.94
CA THR A 143 2.81 9.14 16.47
C THR A 143 4.15 9.61 17.09
N GLY A 144 4.44 10.92 17.00
CA GLY A 144 5.70 11.47 17.51
C GLY A 144 6.94 11.09 16.70
N LEU A 145 6.75 10.60 15.47
CA LEU A 145 7.85 10.31 14.55
C LEU A 145 8.47 11.58 13.98
N VAL A 146 7.66 12.64 13.82
CA VAL A 146 8.14 13.94 13.35
C VAL A 146 7.50 15.06 14.17
N ASP A 147 8.32 15.94 14.76
CA ASP A 147 7.89 17.14 15.51
C ASP A 147 7.85 18.36 14.59
N MET A 148 6.86 18.39 13.71
CA MET A 148 6.62 19.48 12.75
C MET A 148 5.15 19.54 12.39
N ALA A 149 4.66 20.73 12.01
CA ALA A 149 3.30 20.88 11.50
C ALA A 149 3.12 20.12 10.16
N PRO A 150 1.98 19.45 9.93
CA PRO A 150 1.78 18.62 8.73
C PRO A 150 2.06 19.31 7.39
N ASP A 151 1.58 20.55 7.20
CA ASP A 151 1.82 21.31 5.96
C ASP A 151 3.32 21.58 5.74
N ALA A 152 4.05 21.93 6.83
CA ALA A 152 5.49 22.14 6.76
C ALA A 152 6.28 20.85 6.46
N MET A 153 5.76 19.66 6.87
CA MET A 153 6.38 18.37 6.53
C MET A 153 6.30 18.08 5.04
N THR A 154 5.14 18.35 4.41
CA THR A 154 4.95 18.15 2.97
C THR A 154 5.83 19.10 2.18
N ASP A 155 5.86 20.39 2.54
CA ASP A 155 6.70 21.40 1.89
C ASP A 155 8.19 21.10 2.01
N ALA A 156 8.61 20.49 3.13
CA ALA A 156 10.00 20.09 3.38
C ALA A 156 10.38 18.74 2.75
N GLY A 157 9.46 18.04 2.07
CA GLY A 157 9.68 16.74 1.45
C GLY A 157 9.85 15.57 2.44
N ILE A 158 9.58 15.77 3.74
CA ILE A 158 9.71 14.71 4.76
C ILE A 158 8.80 13.54 4.44
N THR A 159 7.55 13.81 4.05
CA THR A 159 6.57 12.77 3.74
C THR A 159 7.01 11.88 2.57
N SER A 160 7.73 12.44 1.58
CA SER A 160 8.25 11.68 0.44
C SER A 160 9.36 10.69 0.83
N ALA A 161 10.07 10.93 1.93
CA ALA A 161 11.05 9.98 2.45
C ALA A 161 10.40 8.77 3.13
N PHE A 162 9.19 8.94 3.70
CA PHE A 162 8.41 7.86 4.30
C PHE A 162 7.40 7.22 3.33
N PHE A 163 6.89 7.97 2.36
CA PHE A 163 5.94 7.53 1.33
C PHE A 163 6.52 7.85 -0.07
N PRO A 164 7.40 6.98 -0.61
CA PRO A 164 8.21 7.29 -1.79
C PRO A 164 7.56 6.90 -3.13
N HIS A 165 6.36 6.34 -3.15
CA HIS A 165 5.70 5.86 -4.38
C HIS A 165 4.37 6.59 -4.65
N GLY A 166 3.75 6.30 -5.80
CA GLY A 166 2.44 6.85 -6.13
C GLY A 166 1.33 6.29 -5.26
N LEU A 167 0.22 7.02 -5.16
CA LEU A 167 -0.96 6.58 -4.39
C LEU A 167 -1.65 5.36 -5.00
N GLY A 168 -1.42 5.06 -6.28
CA GLY A 168 -2.03 3.92 -6.95
C GLY A 168 -1.99 4.04 -8.47
N HIS A 169 -2.64 3.10 -9.13
CA HIS A 169 -2.67 2.96 -10.58
C HIS A 169 -4.01 2.38 -11.04
N HIS A 170 -4.35 2.59 -12.31
CA HIS A 170 -5.47 1.87 -12.93
C HIS A 170 -5.24 0.37 -12.91
N LEU A 171 -6.32 -0.38 -12.75
CA LEU A 171 -6.38 -1.83 -12.64
C LEU A 171 -7.44 -2.39 -13.57
N GLY A 172 -7.15 -3.50 -14.25
CA GLY A 172 -8.09 -4.15 -15.14
C GLY A 172 -7.58 -5.49 -15.66
N LEU A 173 -7.37 -5.59 -16.97
CA LEU A 173 -6.73 -6.74 -17.61
C LEU A 173 -5.21 -6.77 -17.35
N GLN A 174 -4.65 -5.63 -17.01
CA GLN A 174 -3.28 -5.51 -16.51
C GLN A 174 -3.34 -4.97 -15.08
N VAL A 175 -2.42 -5.44 -14.23
CA VAL A 175 -2.29 -4.92 -12.86
C VAL A 175 -1.94 -3.43 -12.91
N HIS A 176 -0.80 -3.08 -13.50
CA HIS A 176 -0.45 -1.70 -13.80
C HIS A 176 -1.00 -1.30 -15.17
N ASP A 177 -2.29 -0.96 -15.22
CA ASP A 177 -2.92 -0.55 -16.47
C ASP A 177 -2.38 0.81 -16.96
N VAL A 178 -2.19 0.92 -18.26
CA VAL A 178 -1.58 2.11 -18.92
C VAL A 178 -2.52 3.31 -18.97
N ALA A 179 -3.81 3.13 -18.74
CA ALA A 179 -4.84 4.17 -18.89
C ALA A 179 -4.58 5.43 -18.07
N GLY A 180 -3.88 5.31 -16.93
CA GLY A 180 -3.57 6.44 -16.05
C GLY A 180 -2.59 7.47 -16.60
N LYS A 181 -1.83 7.13 -17.65
CA LYS A 181 -0.73 7.97 -18.19
C LYS A 181 -1.07 8.72 -19.47
N VAL A 182 -2.22 8.49 -20.04
CA VAL A 182 -2.65 9.11 -21.30
C VAL A 182 -3.95 9.88 -21.11
N ALA A 183 -4.13 10.99 -21.83
CA ALA A 183 -5.31 11.86 -21.70
C ALA A 183 -6.62 11.23 -22.22
N GLY A 184 -6.56 10.04 -22.80
CA GLY A 184 -7.70 9.28 -23.34
C GLY A 184 -7.20 8.23 -24.34
N PRO A 185 -8.09 7.42 -24.94
CA PRO A 185 -7.71 6.29 -25.82
C PRO A 185 -6.76 6.69 -26.97
N ASP A 186 -6.93 7.87 -27.54
CA ASP A 186 -6.10 8.44 -28.61
C ASP A 186 -5.39 9.73 -28.17
N GLY A 187 -5.36 9.98 -26.85
CA GLY A 187 -4.80 11.21 -26.29
C GLY A 187 -3.27 11.17 -26.16
N PRO A 188 -2.66 12.35 -25.98
CA PRO A 188 -1.21 12.41 -25.69
C PRO A 188 -0.91 11.83 -24.30
N GLU A 189 0.35 11.46 -24.13
CA GLU A 189 0.90 11.12 -22.83
C GLU A 189 0.87 12.35 -21.90
N LEU A 190 0.45 12.17 -20.65
CA LEU A 190 0.37 13.22 -19.65
C LEU A 190 1.75 13.46 -19.03
N ALA A 191 2.06 14.73 -18.76
CA ALA A 191 3.33 15.10 -18.14
C ALA A 191 3.37 14.66 -16.68
N GLN A 192 4.43 13.95 -16.30
CA GLN A 192 4.70 13.53 -14.93
C GLN A 192 5.02 14.75 -14.06
N PRO A 193 4.35 14.97 -12.92
CA PRO A 193 4.73 16.00 -11.97
C PRO A 193 6.16 15.76 -11.44
N ALA A 194 6.98 16.80 -11.42
CA ALA A 194 8.37 16.69 -11.00
C ALA A 194 8.50 16.28 -9.52
N GLU A 195 7.57 16.74 -8.71
CA GLU A 195 7.48 16.47 -7.26
C GLU A 195 7.00 15.04 -6.96
N HIS A 196 6.31 14.40 -7.93
CA HIS A 196 5.72 13.07 -7.79
C HIS A 196 6.12 12.16 -8.97
N PRO A 197 7.42 11.84 -9.12
CA PRO A 197 7.94 11.12 -10.30
C PRO A 197 7.44 9.68 -10.43
N PHE A 198 6.88 9.12 -9.37
CA PHE A 198 6.38 7.73 -9.33
C PHE A 198 4.85 7.63 -9.38
N LEU A 199 4.13 8.77 -9.50
CA LEU A 199 2.68 8.75 -9.63
C LEU A 199 2.28 8.11 -10.98
N ARG A 200 1.42 7.08 -10.96
CA ARG A 200 1.05 6.30 -12.15
C ARG A 200 -0.29 6.72 -12.76
N ASN A 201 -1.17 7.33 -11.96
CA ASN A 201 -2.44 7.86 -12.44
C ASN A 201 -2.40 9.39 -12.44
N LEU A 202 -2.50 9.98 -13.63
CA LEU A 202 -2.38 11.41 -13.88
C LEU A 202 -3.68 12.01 -14.44
N ARG A 203 -4.76 11.22 -14.47
CA ARG A 203 -6.05 11.63 -15.04
C ARG A 203 -7.02 12.08 -13.96
N PRO A 204 -7.97 12.96 -14.31
CA PRO A 204 -9.17 13.14 -13.51
C PRO A 204 -9.90 11.80 -13.33
N VAL A 205 -10.47 11.61 -12.15
CA VAL A 205 -11.29 10.44 -11.84
C VAL A 205 -12.58 10.48 -12.64
N GLU A 206 -12.94 9.39 -13.28
CA GLU A 206 -14.16 9.24 -14.07
C GLU A 206 -15.01 8.07 -13.57
N ALA A 207 -16.34 8.16 -13.70
CA ALA A 207 -17.21 7.03 -13.41
C ALA A 207 -16.87 5.85 -14.33
N GLY A 208 -16.74 4.67 -13.75
CA GLY A 208 -16.30 3.45 -14.45
C GLY A 208 -14.80 3.18 -14.33
N ASN A 209 -14.00 4.13 -13.83
CA ASN A 209 -12.60 3.83 -13.51
C ASN A 209 -12.52 2.79 -12.39
N VAL A 210 -11.51 1.93 -12.45
CA VAL A 210 -11.07 1.08 -11.36
C VAL A 210 -9.57 1.30 -11.18
N PHE A 211 -9.15 1.54 -9.94
CA PHE A 211 -7.75 1.76 -9.60
C PHE A 211 -7.47 1.36 -8.15
N THR A 212 -6.20 1.19 -7.83
CA THR A 212 -5.73 0.94 -6.46
C THR A 212 -5.64 2.23 -5.67
N VAL A 213 -5.76 2.12 -4.34
CA VAL A 213 -5.42 3.16 -3.37
C VAL A 213 -4.51 2.51 -2.33
N GLU A 214 -3.20 2.78 -2.43
CA GLU A 214 -2.13 2.02 -1.77
C GLU A 214 -1.15 2.89 -0.97
N PRO A 215 -1.58 3.73 -0.04
CA PRO A 215 -0.63 4.48 0.77
C PRO A 215 0.29 3.57 1.57
N GLY A 216 1.50 4.07 1.84
CA GLY A 216 2.49 3.38 2.67
C GLY A 216 3.28 4.32 3.55
N ILE A 217 3.82 3.79 4.64
CA ILE A 217 4.82 4.46 5.50
C ILE A 217 5.95 3.47 5.72
N TYR A 218 7.14 3.82 5.21
CA TYR A 218 8.27 2.89 5.21
C TYR A 218 9.46 3.44 5.96
N PHE A 219 10.20 2.53 6.58
CA PHE A 219 11.44 2.80 7.27
C PHE A 219 12.62 2.32 6.41
N ILE A 220 12.79 2.95 5.22
CA ILE A 220 13.83 2.61 4.23
C ILE A 220 15.11 3.40 4.54
N PRO A 221 16.20 2.77 5.02
CA PRO A 221 17.40 3.50 5.43
C PRO A 221 17.97 4.38 4.31
N GLN A 222 17.94 3.92 3.06
CA GLN A 222 18.47 4.63 1.89
C GLN A 222 17.73 5.94 1.59
N LEU A 223 16.45 6.05 1.98
CA LEU A 223 15.63 7.25 1.80
C LEU A 223 15.66 8.15 3.04
N LEU A 224 15.80 7.57 4.23
CA LEU A 224 15.77 8.29 5.50
C LEU A 224 17.15 8.87 5.88
N GLU A 225 18.25 8.17 5.56
CA GLU A 225 19.60 8.61 5.93
C GLU A 225 19.98 9.97 5.30
N PRO A 226 19.68 10.28 4.01
CA PRO A 226 19.91 11.61 3.47
C PRO A 226 19.18 12.72 4.25
N LEU A 227 17.96 12.43 4.73
CA LEU A 227 17.17 13.38 5.51
C LEU A 227 17.84 13.77 6.84
N ARG A 228 18.65 12.89 7.45
CA ARG A 228 19.42 13.21 8.68
C ARG A 228 20.37 14.39 8.49
N GLY A 229 20.91 14.57 7.31
CA GLY A 229 21.82 15.64 6.95
C GLY A 229 21.14 16.97 6.65
N GLU A 230 19.84 16.96 6.38
CA GLU A 230 19.07 18.14 6.00
C GLU A 230 18.50 18.89 7.21
N PRO A 231 18.25 20.19 7.10
CA PRO A 231 17.63 20.97 8.18
C PRO A 231 16.29 20.39 8.66
N ALA A 232 15.47 19.87 7.75
CA ALA A 232 14.19 19.23 8.03
C ALA A 232 14.32 17.96 8.88
N GLY A 233 15.40 17.21 8.72
CA GLY A 233 15.67 16.00 9.48
C GLY A 233 15.87 16.20 10.98
N ARG A 234 16.05 17.46 11.43
CA ARG A 234 16.11 17.79 12.86
C ARG A 234 14.76 17.62 13.57
N ALA A 235 13.66 17.67 12.82
CA ALA A 235 12.33 17.45 13.34
C ALA A 235 11.97 15.96 13.47
N VAL A 236 12.76 15.06 12.86
CA VAL A 236 12.53 13.62 12.91
C VAL A 236 13.03 13.04 14.22
N ASN A 237 12.19 12.29 14.90
CA ASN A 237 12.54 11.51 16.09
C ASN A 237 13.26 10.22 15.68
N TRP A 238 14.56 10.34 15.46
CA TRP A 238 15.36 9.22 14.97
C TRP A 238 15.39 8.01 15.90
N SER A 239 15.23 8.20 17.20
CA SER A 239 15.14 7.08 18.15
C SER A 239 13.88 6.25 17.89
N ALA A 240 12.73 6.92 17.71
CA ALA A 240 11.47 6.25 17.39
C ALA A 240 11.51 5.59 16.00
N VAL A 241 12.15 6.22 15.02
CA VAL A 241 12.39 5.62 13.70
C VAL A 241 13.23 4.35 13.81
N GLU A 242 14.33 4.38 14.58
CA GLU A 242 15.22 3.24 14.80
C GLU A 242 14.52 2.07 15.50
N GLU A 243 13.58 2.34 16.40
CA GLU A 243 12.74 1.31 17.03
C GLU A 243 11.80 0.62 16.03
N LEU A 244 11.36 1.31 14.96
CA LEU A 244 10.44 0.80 13.95
C LEU A 244 11.16 0.20 12.72
N LEU A 245 12.44 0.49 12.50
CA LEU A 245 13.24 -0.10 11.41
C LEU A 245 13.08 -1.62 11.27
N PRO A 246 13.10 -2.41 12.39
CA PRO A 246 12.93 -3.86 12.30
C PRO A 246 11.55 -4.33 11.80
N CYS A 247 10.56 -3.43 11.74
CA CYS A 247 9.23 -3.74 11.20
C CYS A 247 9.12 -3.41 9.70
N GLY A 248 10.11 -2.74 9.10
CA GLY A 248 10.22 -2.45 7.67
C GLY A 248 9.29 -1.37 7.18
N GLY A 249 8.00 -1.58 7.16
CA GLY A 249 7.03 -0.61 6.68
C GLY A 249 5.60 -1.12 6.65
N VAL A 250 4.70 -0.20 6.36
CA VAL A 250 3.25 -0.44 6.24
C VAL A 250 2.80 -0.07 4.83
N ARG A 251 2.02 -0.91 4.17
CA ARG A 251 1.19 -0.60 3.01
C ARG A 251 -0.19 -1.20 3.21
N ILE A 252 -1.20 -0.41 2.89
CA ILE A 252 -2.60 -0.86 2.83
C ILE A 252 -3.10 -0.50 1.44
N GLU A 253 -3.60 -1.48 0.69
CA GLU A 253 -4.02 -1.31 -0.69
C GLU A 253 -5.38 -1.92 -0.93
N ASP A 254 -6.27 -1.14 -1.50
CA ASP A 254 -7.60 -1.57 -1.91
C ASP A 254 -7.87 -1.24 -3.38
N ASP A 255 -8.56 -2.14 -4.07
CA ASP A 255 -9.14 -1.92 -5.39
C ASP A 255 -10.45 -1.15 -5.25
N VAL A 256 -10.55 -0.01 -5.93
CA VAL A 256 -11.69 0.90 -5.83
C VAL A 256 -12.32 1.11 -7.20
N ALA A 257 -13.62 0.85 -7.32
CA ALA A 257 -14.41 1.15 -8.51
C ALA A 257 -15.18 2.46 -8.32
N VAL A 258 -15.03 3.39 -9.28
CA VAL A 258 -15.71 4.69 -9.26
C VAL A 258 -17.11 4.56 -9.84
N THR A 259 -18.11 4.98 -9.07
CA THR A 259 -19.52 5.04 -9.49
C THR A 259 -19.89 6.46 -9.97
N ALA A 260 -21.14 6.65 -10.38
CA ALA A 260 -21.61 7.98 -10.77
C ALA A 260 -21.59 9.01 -9.62
N THR A 261 -21.62 8.57 -8.36
CA THR A 261 -21.77 9.45 -7.18
C THR A 261 -20.74 9.23 -6.08
N GLY A 262 -19.85 8.26 -6.23
CA GLY A 262 -18.84 7.90 -5.22
C GLY A 262 -18.01 6.71 -5.64
N THR A 263 -17.71 5.84 -4.71
CA THR A 263 -16.89 4.65 -4.92
C THR A 263 -17.53 3.40 -4.35
N GLU A 264 -17.13 2.26 -4.91
CA GLU A 264 -17.28 0.94 -4.30
C GLU A 264 -15.87 0.42 -4.01
N ASN A 265 -15.58 0.12 -2.75
CA ASN A 265 -14.34 -0.54 -2.35
C ASN A 265 -14.51 -2.05 -2.53
N LEU A 266 -13.96 -2.59 -3.64
CA LEU A 266 -14.11 -4.00 -4.02
C LEU A 266 -13.43 -4.91 -3.01
N THR A 267 -12.28 -4.48 -2.51
CA THR A 267 -11.47 -5.24 -1.55
C THR A 267 -12.16 -5.37 -0.20
N ARG A 268 -12.65 -4.25 0.39
CA ARG A 268 -13.34 -4.29 1.67
C ARG A 268 -14.65 -5.07 1.59
N ALA A 269 -15.38 -4.94 0.47
CA ALA A 269 -16.58 -5.73 0.23
C ALA A 269 -16.27 -7.24 0.22
N ALA A 270 -15.17 -7.65 -0.43
CA ALA A 270 -14.75 -9.05 -0.47
C ALA A 270 -14.38 -9.60 0.92
N PHE A 271 -13.63 -8.85 1.73
CA PHE A 271 -13.31 -9.25 3.12
C PHE A 271 -14.57 -9.33 3.99
N ALA A 272 -15.50 -8.39 3.86
CA ALA A 272 -16.75 -8.39 4.63
C ALA A 272 -17.64 -9.59 4.28
N GLU A 273 -17.72 -9.97 3.00
CA GLU A 273 -18.46 -11.15 2.54
C GLU A 273 -17.89 -12.45 3.14
N LEU A 274 -16.56 -12.57 3.26
CA LEU A 274 -15.92 -13.75 3.81
C LEU A 274 -15.97 -13.84 5.34
N ALA A 275 -16.26 -12.74 6.02
CA ALA A 275 -16.42 -12.68 7.47
C ALA A 275 -17.86 -12.94 7.95
N ALA A 276 -18.86 -12.94 7.03
CA ALA A 276 -20.29 -13.13 7.30
C ALA A 276 -20.69 -14.62 7.32
#